data_6e04da47d10523798518e63f85a80860
#
_entry.id   6e04da47d10523798518e63f85a80860
#
_cell.length_a   1.000
_cell.length_b   1.000
_cell.length_c   1.000
_cell.angle_alpha   90.00
_cell.angle_beta   90.00
_cell.angle_gamma   90.00
#
_symmetry.space_group_name_H-M   'P 1'
#
loop_
_entity.id
_entity.type
_entity.pdbx_description
1 polymer ?
#
loop_
_entity_poly.entity_id
_entity_poly.type
_entity_poly.pdbx_seq_one_letter_code
_entity_poly.pdbx_strand_id
1 'polypeptide(L)'
;MKTPTYPPEAPKDCALCPRLVEYREAVAVKEPDWFNGAVPSFGDEAAELLVIGLAPGVTGANRTGRPFTGDWAGDLLYATIDKFGFSKGTYAADPGDC
;
A
#
# COMPACT_ATOMS: atom_id res chain seq x y z
N MET A 1 20.48 -17.83 14.12
CA MET A 1 19.08 -17.54 14.39
C MET A 1 18.28 -17.61 13.11
N LYS A 2 17.17 -18.29 13.16
CA LYS A 2 16.37 -18.48 11.98
C LYS A 2 15.55 -17.22 11.68
N THR A 3 15.60 -16.73 10.46
CA THR A 3 14.77 -15.59 10.04
C THR A 3 13.29 -15.97 10.16
N PRO A 4 12.43 -15.09 10.73
CA PRO A 4 11.01 -15.38 10.78
C PRO A 4 10.46 -15.64 9.38
N THR A 5 9.61 -16.65 9.26
CA THR A 5 8.95 -16.95 8.00
C THR A 5 7.62 -16.19 7.96
N TYR A 6 7.50 -15.25 7.06
CA TYR A 6 6.26 -14.52 6.85
C TYR A 6 5.50 -15.13 5.68
N PRO A 7 4.17 -15.05 5.68
CA PRO A 7 3.42 -15.39 4.49
C PRO A 7 3.90 -14.55 3.32
N PRO A 8 4.01 -15.11 2.11
CA PRO A 8 4.38 -14.31 0.95
C PRO A 8 3.30 -13.25 0.68
N GLU A 9 3.74 -12.12 0.13
CA GLU A 9 2.81 -11.09 -0.33
C GLU A 9 1.91 -11.66 -1.42
N ALA A 10 0.63 -11.25 -1.41
CA ALA A 10 -0.27 -11.61 -2.48
C ALA A 10 0.19 -10.97 -3.79
N PRO A 11 0.22 -11.72 -4.91
CA PRO A 11 0.54 -11.10 -6.19
C PRO A 11 -0.51 -10.06 -6.58
N LYS A 12 -0.14 -9.12 -7.42
CA LYS A 12 -1.04 -8.05 -7.87
C LYS A 12 -2.37 -8.58 -8.40
N ASP A 13 -2.33 -9.68 -9.10
CA ASP A 13 -3.47 -10.32 -9.75
C ASP A 13 -4.10 -11.45 -8.92
N CYS A 14 -3.86 -11.48 -7.61
CA CYS A 14 -4.40 -12.51 -6.72
C CYS A 14 -5.92 -12.64 -6.90
N ALA A 15 -6.40 -13.86 -7.13
CA ALA A 15 -7.80 -14.13 -7.46
C ALA A 15 -8.53 -14.98 -6.40
N LEU A 16 -8.01 -15.03 -5.17
CA LEU A 16 -8.57 -15.90 -4.13
C LEU A 16 -9.89 -15.40 -3.53
N CYS A 17 -10.17 -14.10 -3.64
CA CYS A 17 -11.36 -13.47 -3.08
C CYS A 17 -12.26 -12.96 -4.22
N PRO A 18 -13.23 -13.77 -4.70
CA PRO A 18 -14.02 -13.40 -5.88
C PRO A 18 -14.72 -12.05 -5.78
N ARG A 19 -15.24 -11.70 -4.62
CA ARG A 19 -15.90 -10.40 -4.40
C ARG A 19 -14.95 -9.23 -4.60
N LEU A 20 -13.73 -9.35 -4.11
CA LEU A 20 -12.71 -8.31 -4.25
C LEU A 20 -12.18 -8.21 -5.68
N VAL A 21 -12.04 -9.36 -6.33
CA VAL A 21 -11.61 -9.43 -7.74
C VAL A 21 -12.63 -8.75 -8.64
N GLU A 22 -13.91 -9.04 -8.45
CA GLU A 22 -15.00 -8.43 -9.24
C GLU A 22 -15.01 -6.92 -9.08
N TYR A 23 -14.89 -6.42 -7.84
CA TYR A 23 -14.85 -4.99 -7.57
C TYR A 23 -13.64 -4.32 -8.24
N ARG A 24 -12.48 -4.93 -8.10
CA ARG A 24 -11.23 -4.44 -8.69
C ARG A 24 -11.30 -4.38 -10.22
N GLU A 25 -11.86 -5.42 -10.84
CA GLU A 25 -12.02 -5.46 -12.29
C GLU A 25 -12.99 -4.41 -12.80
N ALA A 26 -14.06 -4.15 -12.04
CA ALA A 26 -15.01 -3.09 -12.38
C ALA A 26 -14.36 -1.71 -12.35
N VAL A 27 -13.48 -1.45 -11.37
CA VAL A 27 -12.71 -0.21 -11.32
C VAL A 27 -11.71 -0.13 -12.48
N ALA A 28 -11.06 -1.24 -12.82
CA ALA A 28 -10.08 -1.29 -13.90
C ALA A 28 -10.69 -0.97 -15.27
N VAL A 29 -11.97 -1.26 -15.47
CA VAL A 29 -12.68 -0.89 -16.69
C VAL A 29 -12.79 0.63 -16.82
N LYS A 30 -13.02 1.33 -15.71
CA LYS A 30 -13.16 2.80 -15.69
C LYS A 30 -11.82 3.51 -15.67
N GLU A 31 -10.85 2.95 -14.95
CA GLU A 31 -9.54 3.55 -14.71
C GLU A 31 -8.43 2.53 -14.97
N PRO A 32 -8.18 2.21 -16.26
CA PRO A 32 -7.24 1.13 -16.61
C PRO A 32 -5.78 1.45 -16.27
N ASP A 33 -5.44 2.73 -16.06
CA ASP A 33 -4.07 3.13 -15.74
C ASP A 33 -3.75 3.07 -14.24
N TRP A 34 -4.75 2.80 -13.41
CA TRP A 34 -4.54 2.64 -11.98
C TRP A 34 -3.96 1.27 -11.68
N PHE A 35 -3.39 1.13 -10.47
CA PHE A 35 -2.79 -0.15 -10.04
C PHE A 35 -3.79 -1.31 -10.07
N ASN A 36 -4.98 -1.15 -9.50
CA ASN A 36 -6.10 -2.10 -9.56
C ASN A 36 -5.71 -3.53 -9.20
N GLY A 37 -5.03 -3.72 -8.09
CA GLY A 37 -4.57 -5.04 -7.70
C GLY A 37 -4.41 -5.17 -6.19
N ALA A 38 -3.87 -6.30 -5.75
CA ALA A 38 -3.52 -6.50 -4.36
C ALA A 38 -2.34 -5.58 -4.02
N VAL A 39 -2.58 -4.62 -3.12
CA VAL A 39 -1.58 -3.63 -2.73
C VAL A 39 -0.58 -4.28 -1.79
N PRO A 40 0.72 -4.31 -2.12
CA PRO A 40 1.72 -4.94 -1.26
C PRO A 40 2.02 -4.08 -0.03
N SER A 41 2.64 -4.71 0.96
CA SER A 41 3.18 -3.97 2.09
C SER A 41 4.32 -3.06 1.64
N PHE A 42 4.52 -1.96 2.35
CA PHE A 42 5.56 -0.99 2.04
C PHE A 42 6.38 -0.69 3.29
N GLY A 43 7.68 -0.64 3.14
CA GLY A 43 8.60 -0.25 4.20
C GLY A 43 9.64 -1.30 4.54
N ASP A 44 10.34 -1.06 5.63
CA ASP A 44 11.41 -1.91 6.13
C ASP A 44 10.81 -3.04 6.98
N GLU A 45 11.20 -4.28 6.73
CA GLU A 45 10.79 -5.43 7.55
C GLU A 45 11.25 -5.33 9.00
N ALA A 46 12.32 -4.57 9.24
CA ALA A 46 12.85 -4.33 10.59
C ALA A 46 12.34 -3.03 11.22
N ALA A 47 11.27 -2.45 10.68
CA ALA A 47 10.72 -1.20 11.17
C ALA A 47 10.24 -1.32 12.63
N GLU A 48 10.48 -0.27 13.41
CA GLU A 48 10.05 -0.21 14.80
C GLU A 48 8.55 0.02 14.96
N LEU A 49 7.92 0.62 13.94
CA LEU A 49 6.50 0.95 13.96
C LEU A 49 5.81 0.30 12.77
N LEU A 50 4.77 -0.48 13.04
CA LEU A 50 3.95 -1.10 12.01
C LEU A 50 2.59 -0.40 11.95
N VAL A 51 2.21 0.09 10.79
CA VAL A 51 0.90 0.72 10.57
C VAL A 51 0.02 -0.23 9.77
N ILE A 52 -1.12 -0.59 10.36
CA ILE A 52 -2.08 -1.50 9.74
C ILE A 52 -3.37 -0.74 9.48
N GLY A 53 -3.77 -0.65 8.21
CA GLY A 53 -5.04 -0.07 7.81
C GLY A 53 -6.10 -1.14 7.55
N LEU A 54 -7.34 -0.70 7.40
CA LEU A 54 -8.47 -1.60 7.16
C LEU A 54 -8.46 -2.13 5.72
N ALA A 55 -8.28 -1.26 4.75
CA ALA A 55 -8.33 -1.62 3.33
C ALA A 55 -7.75 -0.49 2.47
N PRO A 56 -7.21 -0.82 1.29
CA PRO A 56 -6.78 0.21 0.35
C PRO A 56 -7.96 1.06 -0.13
N GLY A 57 -7.80 2.37 -0.17
CA GLY A 57 -8.79 3.25 -0.76
C GLY A 57 -8.83 3.10 -2.28
N VAL A 58 -10.01 3.23 -2.88
CA VAL A 58 -10.18 3.07 -4.33
C VAL A 58 -9.35 4.11 -5.09
N THR A 59 -9.43 5.38 -4.69
CA THR A 59 -8.69 6.49 -5.31
C THR A 59 -7.32 6.72 -4.66
N GLY A 60 -7.03 6.04 -3.58
CA GLY A 60 -5.76 6.11 -2.87
C GLY A 60 -4.83 4.97 -3.26
N ALA A 61 -4.61 4.01 -2.37
CA ALA A 61 -3.66 2.91 -2.60
C ALA A 61 -4.02 2.03 -3.78
N ASN A 62 -5.31 1.85 -4.08
CA ASN A 62 -5.71 1.11 -5.29
C ASN A 62 -5.26 1.81 -6.57
N ARG A 63 -5.23 3.14 -6.58
CA ARG A 63 -4.75 3.92 -7.72
C ARG A 63 -3.24 3.86 -7.85
N THR A 64 -2.53 4.02 -6.75
CA THR A 64 -1.07 4.19 -6.74
C THR A 64 -0.28 2.90 -6.60
N GLY A 65 -0.86 1.86 -5.97
CA GLY A 65 -0.16 0.62 -5.66
C GLY A 65 0.71 0.68 -4.41
N ARG A 66 0.66 1.76 -3.65
CA ARG A 66 1.42 1.92 -2.41
C ARG A 66 0.49 2.26 -1.25
N PRO A 67 0.60 1.57 -0.08
CA PRO A 67 -0.26 1.85 1.07
C PRO A 67 -0.20 3.32 1.50
N PHE A 68 -1.34 3.86 1.87
CA PHE A 68 -1.47 5.21 2.41
C PHE A 68 -0.96 6.31 1.47
N THR A 69 -1.15 6.15 0.18
CA THR A 69 -0.81 7.19 -0.79
C THR A 69 -2.02 7.54 -1.65
N GLY A 70 -1.98 8.72 -2.25
CA GLY A 70 -3.00 9.18 -3.17
C GLY A 70 -4.21 9.82 -2.53
N ASP A 71 -4.25 9.93 -1.19
CA ASP A 71 -5.32 10.60 -0.46
C ASP A 71 -4.77 11.42 0.71
N TRP A 72 -5.66 12.20 1.32
CA TRP A 72 -5.27 13.11 2.41
C TRP A 72 -4.77 12.35 3.65
N ALA A 73 -5.37 11.21 3.96
CA ALA A 73 -4.96 10.41 5.13
C ALA A 73 -3.50 9.95 5.00
N GLY A 74 -3.09 9.57 3.80
CA GLY A 74 -1.70 9.21 3.53
C GLY A 74 -0.75 10.39 3.67
N ASP A 75 -1.13 11.55 3.16
CA ASP A 75 -0.31 12.76 3.29
C ASP A 75 -0.07 13.12 4.75
N LEU A 76 -1.12 13.08 5.58
CA LEU A 76 -1.01 13.34 7.00
C LEU A 76 -0.16 12.27 7.71
N LEU A 77 -0.36 11.00 7.40
CA LEU A 77 0.38 9.90 8.01
C LEU A 77 1.88 10.04 7.76
N TYR A 78 2.28 10.20 6.50
CA TYR A 78 3.70 10.27 6.16
C TYR A 78 4.38 11.52 6.71
N ALA A 79 3.69 12.67 6.70
CA ALA A 79 4.20 13.87 7.33
C ALA A 79 4.41 13.68 8.83
N THR A 80 3.48 12.98 9.49
CA THR A 80 3.54 12.76 10.94
C THR A 80 4.67 11.80 11.32
N ILE A 81 4.81 10.67 10.63
CA ILE A 81 5.87 9.72 10.94
C ILE A 81 7.26 10.28 10.62
N ASP A 82 7.36 11.11 9.59
CA ASP A 82 8.60 11.81 9.28
C ASP A 82 8.98 12.78 10.40
N LYS A 83 8.01 13.56 10.89
CA LYS A 83 8.21 14.50 11.98
C LYS A 83 8.78 13.84 13.24
N PHE A 84 8.34 12.60 13.53
CA PHE A 84 8.76 11.88 14.72
C PHE A 84 9.90 10.89 14.47
N GLY A 85 10.52 10.93 13.29
CA GLY A 85 11.73 10.14 12.99
C GLY A 85 11.48 8.68 12.66
N PHE A 86 10.28 8.29 12.31
CA PHE A 86 9.95 6.90 11.97
C PHE A 86 10.05 6.60 10.48
N SER A 87 10.41 7.58 9.66
CA SER A 87 10.59 7.37 8.23
C SER A 87 11.96 7.82 7.76
N LYS A 88 12.38 7.34 6.60
CA LYS A 88 13.63 7.73 5.96
C LYS A 88 13.31 8.48 4.67
N GLY A 89 14.15 9.47 4.35
CA GLY A 89 13.96 10.25 3.14
C GLY A 89 12.80 11.24 3.23
N THR A 90 12.42 11.77 2.10
CA THR A 90 11.32 12.72 1.99
C THR A 90 10.14 12.05 1.28
N TYR A 91 8.97 12.15 1.86
CA TYR A 91 7.76 11.60 1.24
C TYR A 91 7.41 12.37 -0.04
N ALA A 92 7.29 11.65 -1.14
CA ALA A 92 6.92 12.20 -2.46
C ALA A 92 5.80 11.40 -3.13
N ALA A 93 5.14 10.51 -2.38
CA ALA A 93 4.12 9.59 -2.89
C ALA A 93 4.63 8.71 -4.05
N ASP A 94 5.93 8.48 -4.10
CA ASP A 94 6.58 7.67 -5.12
C ASP A 94 6.95 6.31 -4.53
N PRO A 95 6.71 5.20 -5.23
CA PRO A 95 7.14 3.87 -4.76
C PRO A 95 8.63 3.77 -4.42
N GLY A 96 9.46 4.65 -4.96
CA GLY A 96 10.89 4.69 -4.68
C GLY A 96 11.28 5.49 -3.44
N ASP A 97 10.39 6.25 -2.83
CA ASP A 97 10.72 6.96 -1.59
C ASP A 97 10.63 6.01 -0.39
N CYS A 98 11.51 6.17 0.54
CA CYS A 98 11.60 5.26 1.68
C CYS A 98 11.10 5.87 2.96
#